data_4bdce085a8c970f14c26c97eb84ac353
#
_entry.id   4bdce085a8c970f14c26c97eb84ac353
#
_cell.length_a   1.000
_cell.length_b   1.000
_cell.length_c   1.000
_cell.angle_alpha   90.00
_cell.angle_beta   90.00
_cell.angle_gamma   90.00
#
_symmetry.space_group_name_H-M   'P 1'
#
loop_
_entity.id
_entity.type
_entity.pdbx_description
1 polymer ?
#
loop_
_entity_poly.entity_id
_entity_poly.type
_entity_poly.pdbx_seq_one_letter_code
_entity_poly.pdbx_strand_id
1 'polypeptide(L)'
;LYTAVDVQDERQLAFYEHNGFKMDYTEDLVRLNDPDEVPQLFNCSCITLPLNTVQEQMDLVSRMRGAGFSYFDHGFLLQQMNRQNFAALGILYGSNLVGACVAAGQYTSAEVMGLYIVPEFQRKGLGTRLLQQTKQALASTGVTDLTMRVMSDSEPQVRLVQRFYAELVEHTSVFPSMQI
;
A
#
# COMPACT_ATOMS: atom_id res chain seq x y z
N LEU A 1 16.48 -6.70 -15.16
CA LEU A 1 16.81 -5.57 -14.27
C LEU A 1 15.67 -4.57 -14.41
N TYR A 2 14.90 -4.37 -13.35
CA TYR A 2 13.85 -3.36 -13.33
C TYR A 2 14.41 -2.12 -12.65
N THR A 3 14.47 -1.02 -13.38
CA THR A 3 14.86 0.29 -12.83
C THR A 3 13.65 1.19 -12.94
N ALA A 4 13.19 1.73 -11.81
CA ALA A 4 12.17 2.77 -11.81
C ALA A 4 12.78 4.07 -12.35
N VAL A 5 12.07 4.73 -13.23
CA VAL A 5 12.45 6.04 -13.77
C VAL A 5 11.37 7.03 -13.37
N ASP A 6 11.77 8.13 -12.76
CA ASP A 6 10.86 9.22 -12.45
C ASP A 6 10.25 9.77 -13.75
N VAL A 7 8.92 9.89 -13.79
CA VAL A 7 8.23 10.43 -14.98
C VAL A 7 8.63 11.87 -15.32
N GLN A 8 9.22 12.59 -14.36
CA GLN A 8 9.71 13.95 -14.57
C GLN A 8 11.16 13.99 -15.10
N ASP A 9 11.87 12.86 -15.11
CA ASP A 9 13.22 12.78 -15.67
C ASP A 9 13.19 12.50 -17.20
N GLU A 10 12.88 13.54 -17.97
CA GLU A 10 12.80 13.48 -19.42
C GLU A 10 14.08 12.93 -20.08
N ARG A 11 15.26 13.15 -19.46
CA ARG A 11 16.55 12.69 -20.02
C ARG A 11 16.69 11.17 -19.88
N GLN A 12 16.32 10.63 -18.72
CA GLN A 12 16.33 9.18 -18.51
C GLN A 12 15.28 8.49 -19.39
N LEU A 13 14.08 9.05 -19.48
CA LEU A 13 13.04 8.53 -20.36
C LEU A 13 13.50 8.47 -21.81
N ALA A 14 14.03 9.57 -22.34
CA ALA A 14 14.56 9.64 -23.71
C ALA A 14 15.72 8.65 -23.94
N PHE A 15 16.58 8.45 -22.95
CA PHE A 15 17.66 7.46 -23.02
C PHE A 15 17.11 6.04 -23.18
N TYR A 16 16.13 5.65 -22.37
CA TYR A 16 15.55 4.30 -22.45
C TYR A 16 14.79 4.08 -23.76
N GLU A 17 13.97 5.05 -24.19
CA GLU A 17 13.25 4.99 -25.47
C GLU A 17 14.20 4.87 -26.66
N HIS A 18 15.28 5.70 -26.69
CA HIS A 18 16.30 5.65 -27.74
C HIS A 18 17.01 4.29 -27.82
N ASN A 19 17.14 3.60 -26.68
CA ASN A 19 17.76 2.27 -26.61
C ASN A 19 16.75 1.11 -26.79
N GLY A 20 15.53 1.40 -27.25
CA GLY A 20 14.53 0.39 -27.62
C GLY A 20 13.77 -0.21 -26.44
N PHE A 21 13.82 0.43 -25.27
CA PHE A 21 12.98 0.05 -24.13
C PHE A 21 11.57 0.57 -24.34
N LYS A 22 10.59 -0.22 -23.91
CA LYS A 22 9.19 0.21 -23.82
C LYS A 22 8.85 0.55 -22.38
N MET A 23 8.04 1.58 -22.19
CA MET A 23 7.51 1.95 -20.87
C MET A 23 6.24 1.12 -20.64
N ASP A 24 6.39 -0.06 -19.99
CA ASP A 24 5.33 -1.06 -19.97
C ASP A 24 4.33 -0.84 -18.84
N TYR A 25 4.75 -0.26 -17.70
CA TYR A 25 3.85 0.00 -16.57
C TYR A 25 4.33 1.19 -15.73
N THR A 26 3.39 1.76 -15.01
CA THR A 26 3.61 2.92 -14.15
C THR A 26 3.36 2.57 -12.68
N GLU A 27 4.01 3.30 -11.79
CA GLU A 27 3.58 3.44 -10.41
C GLU A 27 2.78 4.74 -10.31
N ASP A 28 1.54 4.61 -9.86
CA ASP A 28 0.58 5.69 -9.79
C ASP A 28 0.25 6.00 -8.33
N LEU A 29 0.30 7.28 -7.95
CA LEU A 29 -0.27 7.73 -6.69
C LEU A 29 -1.75 7.99 -6.90
N VAL A 30 -2.59 7.29 -6.15
CA VAL A 30 -4.04 7.45 -6.22
C VAL A 30 -4.62 7.89 -4.88
N ARG A 31 -5.66 8.72 -4.92
CA ARG A 31 -6.46 9.12 -3.74
C ARG A 31 -7.60 8.13 -3.55
N LEU A 32 -7.80 7.68 -2.32
CA LEU A 32 -8.83 6.69 -1.98
C LEU A 32 -10.09 7.39 -1.47
N ASN A 33 -11.18 7.28 -2.19
CA ASN A 33 -12.51 7.69 -1.75
C ASN A 33 -13.16 6.62 -0.86
N ASP A 34 -14.42 6.78 -0.46
CA ASP A 34 -15.12 5.74 0.30
C ASP A 34 -15.69 4.68 -0.67
N PRO A 35 -15.57 3.39 -0.34
CA PRO A 35 -16.17 2.35 -1.14
C PRO A 35 -17.70 2.32 -0.91
N ASP A 36 -18.47 2.00 -1.94
CA ASP A 36 -19.92 1.84 -1.82
C ASP A 36 -20.30 0.76 -0.81
N GLU A 37 -19.53 -0.32 -0.83
CA GLU A 37 -19.84 -1.51 -0.07
C GLU A 37 -18.57 -2.11 0.54
N VAL A 38 -18.60 -2.30 1.87
CA VAL A 38 -17.55 -3.03 2.59
C VAL A 38 -18.06 -4.44 2.86
N PRO A 39 -17.39 -5.48 2.35
CA PRO A 39 -17.84 -6.85 2.54
C PRO A 39 -18.01 -7.21 4.02
N GLN A 40 -19.17 -7.76 4.37
CA GLN A 40 -19.36 -8.38 5.67
C GLN A 40 -18.69 -9.74 5.67
N LEU A 41 -17.68 -9.90 6.53
CA LEU A 41 -16.89 -11.11 6.59
C LEU A 41 -17.11 -11.80 7.94
N PHE A 42 -17.54 -13.07 7.87
CA PHE A 42 -17.68 -13.89 9.06
C PHE A 42 -16.32 -14.33 9.58
N ASN A 43 -16.16 -14.43 10.88
CA ASN A 43 -14.92 -14.82 11.57
C ASN A 43 -13.71 -13.94 11.30
N CYS A 44 -13.93 -12.70 10.84
CA CYS A 44 -12.87 -11.73 10.59
C CYS A 44 -13.01 -10.52 11.50
N SER A 45 -11.92 -10.09 12.12
CA SER A 45 -11.84 -8.86 12.90
C SER A 45 -10.61 -8.05 12.52
N CYS A 46 -10.75 -6.72 12.52
CA CYS A 46 -9.60 -5.84 12.42
C CYS A 46 -9.13 -5.44 13.82
N ILE A 47 -7.83 -5.39 13.98
CA ILE A 47 -7.17 -5.01 15.23
C ILE A 47 -6.10 -3.96 14.96
N THR A 48 -5.84 -3.09 15.91
CA THR A 48 -4.61 -2.29 15.92
C THR A 48 -3.46 -3.24 16.26
N LEU A 49 -2.41 -3.21 15.43
CA LEU A 49 -1.24 -4.05 15.69
C LEU A 49 -0.46 -3.51 16.88
N PRO A 50 -0.09 -4.34 17.85
CA PRO A 50 0.82 -3.94 18.91
C PRO A 50 2.21 -3.75 18.33
N LEU A 51 2.82 -2.60 18.57
CA LEU A 51 4.18 -2.25 18.12
C LEU A 51 5.01 -1.67 19.29
N ASN A 52 4.72 -2.12 20.51
CA ASN A 52 5.32 -1.61 21.73
C ASN A 52 6.72 -2.16 21.98
N THR A 53 7.02 -3.32 21.43
CA THR A 53 8.30 -4.02 21.59
C THR A 53 9.02 -4.14 20.25
N VAL A 54 10.35 -4.23 20.29
CA VAL A 54 11.17 -4.47 19.09
C VAL A 54 10.75 -5.77 18.39
N GLN A 55 10.37 -6.80 19.15
CA GLN A 55 9.95 -8.09 18.60
C GLN A 55 8.68 -7.92 17.75
N GLU A 56 7.65 -7.24 18.26
CA GLU A 56 6.40 -6.96 17.53
C GLU A 56 6.65 -6.14 16.24
N GLN A 57 7.56 -5.16 16.33
CA GLN A 57 7.98 -4.35 15.18
C GLN A 57 8.68 -5.22 14.12
N MET A 58 9.61 -6.08 14.55
CA MET A 58 10.34 -6.98 13.65
C MET A 58 9.44 -8.05 13.02
N ASP A 59 8.43 -8.52 13.74
CA ASP A 59 7.43 -9.45 13.20
C ASP A 59 6.61 -8.80 12.07
N LEU A 60 6.21 -7.54 12.25
CA LEU A 60 5.54 -6.77 11.17
C LEU A 60 6.47 -6.56 9.98
N VAL A 61 7.72 -6.13 10.22
CA VAL A 61 8.74 -5.95 9.18
C VAL A 61 8.94 -7.24 8.37
N SER A 62 9.10 -8.37 9.06
CA SER A 62 9.28 -9.68 8.42
C SER A 62 8.11 -10.03 7.51
N ARG A 63 6.87 -9.81 7.97
CA ARG A 63 5.66 -10.08 7.19
C ARG A 63 5.55 -9.16 5.96
N MET A 64 5.81 -7.87 6.12
CA MET A 64 5.80 -6.90 5.02
C MET A 64 6.86 -7.25 3.97
N ARG A 65 8.09 -7.56 4.38
CA ARG A 65 9.15 -7.99 3.44
C ARG A 65 8.82 -9.30 2.75
N GLY A 66 8.27 -10.26 3.48
CA GLY A 66 7.79 -11.53 2.90
C GLY A 66 6.66 -11.35 1.89
N ALA A 67 5.90 -10.27 2.00
CA ALA A 67 4.85 -9.88 1.05
C ALA A 67 5.35 -9.04 -0.14
N GLY A 68 6.66 -8.81 -0.25
CA GLY A 68 7.27 -8.11 -1.39
C GLY A 68 7.67 -6.65 -1.14
N PHE A 69 7.37 -6.08 0.03
CA PHE A 69 7.78 -4.71 0.37
C PHE A 69 9.24 -4.68 0.82
N SER A 70 10.18 -4.77 -0.12
CA SER A 70 11.63 -4.88 0.18
C SER A 70 12.19 -3.67 0.93
N TYR A 71 11.61 -2.48 0.74
CA TYR A 71 11.98 -1.24 1.43
C TYR A 71 11.49 -1.19 2.88
N PHE A 72 10.59 -2.09 3.28
CA PHE A 72 9.99 -2.08 4.61
C PHE A 72 10.93 -2.72 5.62
N ASP A 73 11.87 -1.95 6.13
CA ASP A 73 12.79 -2.35 7.20
C ASP A 73 12.41 -1.72 8.55
N HIS A 74 13.15 -2.05 9.59
CA HIS A 74 12.89 -1.55 10.93
C HIS A 74 13.09 -0.02 11.04
N GLY A 75 14.12 0.51 10.37
CA GLY A 75 14.38 1.96 10.34
C GLY A 75 13.24 2.71 9.66
N PHE A 76 12.75 2.19 8.52
CA PHE A 76 11.59 2.72 7.84
C PHE A 76 10.35 2.70 8.75
N LEU A 77 10.05 1.57 9.41
CA LEU A 77 8.89 1.47 10.31
C LEU A 77 8.97 2.50 11.44
N LEU A 78 10.13 2.63 12.12
CA LEU A 78 10.33 3.62 13.18
C LEU A 78 10.12 5.05 12.68
N GLN A 79 10.59 5.36 11.46
CA GLN A 79 10.36 6.67 10.85
C GLN A 79 8.87 6.94 10.65
N GLN A 80 8.10 5.94 10.19
CA GLN A 80 6.66 6.12 10.00
C GLN A 80 5.92 6.24 11.34
N MET A 81 6.30 5.47 12.36
CA MET A 81 5.70 5.55 13.70
C MET A 81 5.86 6.93 14.36
N ASN A 82 6.89 7.68 13.99
CA ASN A 82 7.13 9.04 14.48
C ASN A 82 6.33 10.12 13.75
N ARG A 83 5.55 9.77 12.73
CA ARG A 83 4.68 10.74 12.04
C ARG A 83 3.45 11.06 12.88
N GLN A 84 2.89 12.26 12.68
CA GLN A 84 1.72 12.74 13.41
C GLN A 84 0.53 11.78 13.29
N ASN A 85 0.30 11.27 12.08
CA ASN A 85 -0.75 10.31 11.78
C ASN A 85 -0.10 8.99 11.43
N PHE A 86 -0.29 7.99 12.27
CA PHE A 86 0.22 6.65 12.05
C PHE A 86 -0.86 5.63 12.40
N ALA A 87 -1.06 4.66 11.53
CA ALA A 87 -1.95 3.53 11.76
C ALA A 87 -1.29 2.23 11.26
N ALA A 88 -1.28 1.22 12.10
CA ALA A 88 -0.90 -0.14 11.74
C ALA A 88 -2.02 -1.08 12.18
N LEU A 89 -2.78 -1.58 11.22
CA LEU A 89 -3.91 -2.47 11.46
C LEU A 89 -3.61 -3.87 10.91
N GLY A 90 -4.09 -4.86 11.63
CA GLY A 90 -4.10 -6.26 11.19
C GLY A 90 -5.52 -6.75 10.97
N ILE A 91 -5.69 -7.73 10.10
CA ILE A 91 -6.93 -8.48 9.95
C ILE A 91 -6.72 -9.92 10.38
N LEU A 92 -7.54 -10.34 11.33
CA LEU A 92 -7.57 -11.72 11.84
C LEU A 92 -8.65 -12.52 11.11
N TYR A 93 -8.35 -13.79 10.83
CA TYR A 93 -9.33 -14.81 10.52
C TYR A 93 -9.29 -15.86 11.64
N GLY A 94 -10.35 -15.91 12.44
CA GLY A 94 -10.27 -16.57 13.75
C GLY A 94 -9.21 -15.88 14.62
N SER A 95 -8.19 -16.63 15.05
CA SER A 95 -7.04 -16.11 15.83
C SER A 95 -5.79 -15.82 14.98
N ASN A 96 -5.82 -16.08 13.67
CA ASN A 96 -4.66 -15.97 12.81
C ASN A 96 -4.60 -14.60 12.13
N LEU A 97 -3.46 -13.91 12.23
CA LEU A 97 -3.20 -12.69 11.48
C LEU A 97 -2.96 -13.03 10.01
N VAL A 98 -3.91 -12.65 9.16
CA VAL A 98 -3.91 -13.00 7.72
C VAL A 98 -3.65 -11.80 6.81
N GLY A 99 -3.45 -10.63 7.36
CA GLY A 99 -3.07 -9.44 6.62
C GLY A 99 -2.75 -8.27 7.53
N ALA A 100 -2.02 -7.30 7.00
CA ALA A 100 -1.74 -6.04 7.68
C ALA A 100 -1.72 -4.86 6.70
N CYS A 101 -2.03 -3.68 7.22
CA CYS A 101 -1.94 -2.41 6.53
C CYS A 101 -1.22 -1.41 7.43
N VAL A 102 -0.25 -0.71 6.88
CA VAL A 102 0.46 0.39 7.53
C VAL A 102 0.23 1.65 6.71
N ALA A 103 -0.19 2.71 7.37
CA ALA A 103 -0.34 4.02 6.77
C ALA A 103 0.21 5.10 7.69
N ALA A 104 0.79 6.12 7.11
CA ALA A 104 1.40 7.22 7.87
C ALA A 104 1.33 8.54 7.13
N GLY A 105 1.29 9.65 7.86
CA GLY A 105 1.23 10.96 7.25
C GLY A 105 1.37 12.12 8.23
N GLN A 106 1.07 13.30 7.75
CA GLN A 106 1.13 14.55 8.54
C GLN A 106 -0.08 15.41 8.21
N TYR A 107 -0.49 16.23 9.18
CA TYR A 107 -1.63 17.12 9.05
C TYR A 107 -2.92 16.37 8.67
N THR A 108 -3.49 16.67 7.52
CA THR A 108 -4.73 16.07 7.03
C THR A 108 -4.51 14.98 5.98
N SER A 109 -3.27 14.66 5.65
CA SER A 109 -2.90 13.70 4.61
C SER A 109 -2.15 12.51 5.18
N ALA A 110 -2.39 11.32 4.63
CA ALA A 110 -1.63 10.10 4.90
C ALA A 110 -1.49 9.26 3.63
N GLU A 111 -0.47 8.41 3.60
CA GLU A 111 -0.23 7.45 2.52
C GLU A 111 -0.20 6.04 3.09
N VAL A 112 -0.78 5.09 2.35
CA VAL A 112 -0.64 3.65 2.64
C VAL A 112 0.76 3.21 2.27
N MET A 113 1.56 2.91 3.29
CA MET A 113 2.96 2.49 3.15
C MET A 113 3.11 1.01 2.80
N GLY A 114 2.11 0.20 3.03
CA GLY A 114 2.06 -1.20 2.68
C GLY A 114 0.76 -1.84 3.12
N LEU A 115 0.24 -2.71 2.26
CA LEU A 115 -0.93 -3.54 2.53
C LEU A 115 -0.70 -4.92 1.94
N TYR A 116 -0.83 -5.95 2.79
CA TYR A 116 -0.80 -7.33 2.32
C TYR A 116 -1.96 -8.15 2.90
N ILE A 117 -2.35 -9.15 2.13
CA ILE A 117 -3.20 -10.27 2.58
C ILE A 117 -2.49 -11.54 2.16
N VAL A 118 -2.36 -12.52 3.06
CA VAL A 118 -1.73 -13.81 2.72
C VAL A 118 -2.50 -14.48 1.56
N PRO A 119 -1.80 -15.15 0.64
CA PRO A 119 -2.39 -15.60 -0.63
C PRO A 119 -3.67 -16.40 -0.49
N GLU A 120 -3.76 -17.31 0.48
CA GLU A 120 -4.91 -18.19 0.72
C GLU A 120 -6.19 -17.42 1.12
N PHE A 121 -6.03 -16.17 1.56
CA PHE A 121 -7.12 -15.30 2.01
C PHE A 121 -7.40 -14.14 1.05
N GLN A 122 -6.69 -14.05 -0.05
CA GLN A 122 -6.95 -13.04 -1.08
C GLN A 122 -8.29 -13.27 -1.80
N ARG A 123 -8.77 -12.24 -2.50
CA ARG A 123 -10.03 -12.23 -3.26
C ARG A 123 -11.31 -12.50 -2.46
N LYS A 124 -11.23 -12.43 -1.12
CA LYS A 124 -12.35 -12.62 -0.20
C LYS A 124 -12.85 -11.30 0.42
N GLY A 125 -12.41 -10.15 -0.08
CA GLY A 125 -12.80 -8.84 0.42
C GLY A 125 -12.02 -8.34 1.64
N LEU A 126 -11.07 -9.14 2.17
CA LEU A 126 -10.28 -8.80 3.37
C LEU A 126 -9.45 -7.53 3.17
N GLY A 127 -8.84 -7.35 2.00
CA GLY A 127 -8.07 -6.14 1.69
C GLY A 127 -8.93 -4.88 1.69
N THR A 128 -10.13 -4.95 1.11
CA THR A 128 -11.10 -3.83 1.12
C THR A 128 -11.49 -3.46 2.56
N ARG A 129 -11.84 -4.47 3.37
CA ARG A 129 -12.20 -4.25 4.77
C ARG A 129 -11.05 -3.67 5.58
N LEU A 130 -9.85 -4.21 5.45
CA LEU A 130 -8.67 -3.74 6.17
C LEU A 130 -8.32 -2.29 5.79
N LEU A 131 -8.34 -1.97 4.50
CA LEU A 131 -8.04 -0.62 4.01
C LEU A 131 -9.10 0.39 4.49
N GLN A 132 -10.38 0.01 4.46
CA GLN A 132 -11.47 0.86 4.99
C GLN A 132 -11.32 1.12 6.49
N GLN A 133 -10.98 0.10 7.28
CA GLN A 133 -10.74 0.28 8.71
C GLN A 133 -9.51 1.15 8.98
N THR A 134 -8.45 1.03 8.17
CA THR A 134 -7.28 1.91 8.26
C THR A 134 -7.65 3.36 7.96
N LYS A 135 -8.45 3.58 6.91
CA LYS A 135 -8.97 4.91 6.57
C LYS A 135 -9.79 5.51 7.72
N GLN A 136 -10.70 4.74 8.31
CA GLN A 136 -11.50 5.17 9.45
C GLN A 136 -10.66 5.51 10.69
N ALA A 137 -9.66 4.67 10.99
CA ALA A 137 -8.74 4.92 12.10
C ALA A 137 -7.97 6.24 11.91
N LEU A 138 -7.49 6.52 10.70
CA LEU A 138 -6.82 7.77 10.37
C LEU A 138 -7.78 8.97 10.35
N ALA A 139 -9.01 8.80 9.87
CA ALA A 139 -10.01 9.86 9.90
C ALA A 139 -10.31 10.34 11.32
N SER A 140 -10.26 9.45 12.31
CA SER A 140 -10.42 9.81 13.73
C SER A 140 -9.30 10.70 14.27
N THR A 141 -8.14 10.77 13.58
CA THR A 141 -7.01 11.66 13.90
C THR A 141 -6.99 12.94 13.06
N GLY A 142 -8.01 13.13 12.20
CA GLY A 142 -8.15 14.33 11.36
C GLY A 142 -7.63 14.18 9.92
N VAL A 143 -7.24 12.98 9.50
CA VAL A 143 -6.85 12.71 8.11
C VAL A 143 -8.10 12.71 7.23
N THR A 144 -8.09 13.53 6.19
CA THR A 144 -9.15 13.64 5.18
C THR A 144 -8.71 13.15 3.81
N ASP A 145 -7.40 13.04 3.59
CA ASP A 145 -6.81 12.63 2.32
C ASP A 145 -5.91 11.41 2.53
N LEU A 146 -6.36 10.25 2.05
CA LEU A 146 -5.59 9.02 2.09
C LEU A 146 -5.21 8.62 0.67
N THR A 147 -3.91 8.47 0.43
CA THR A 147 -3.36 8.05 -0.86
C THR A 147 -2.71 6.67 -0.78
N MET A 148 -2.51 6.05 -1.94
CA MET A 148 -1.82 4.77 -2.07
C MET A 148 -1.06 4.73 -3.39
N ARG A 149 0.15 4.14 -3.39
CA ARG A 149 0.88 3.82 -4.62
C ARG A 149 0.41 2.49 -5.18
N VAL A 150 0.19 2.47 -6.47
CA VAL A 150 -0.36 1.32 -7.20
C VAL A 150 0.46 1.08 -8.45
N MET A 151 0.91 -0.15 -8.62
CA MET A 151 1.52 -0.59 -9.87
C MET A 151 0.42 -0.88 -10.89
N SER A 152 0.49 -0.25 -12.07
CA SER A 152 -0.55 -0.39 -13.11
C SER A 152 -0.66 -1.81 -13.68
N ASP A 153 0.40 -2.63 -13.58
CA ASP A 153 0.43 -4.03 -13.96
C ASP A 153 -0.03 -4.99 -12.83
N SER A 154 -0.22 -4.47 -11.61
CA SER A 154 -0.67 -5.28 -10.48
C SER A 154 -2.20 -5.38 -10.44
N GLU A 155 -2.77 -6.37 -11.10
CA GLU A 155 -4.22 -6.61 -11.11
C GLU A 155 -4.86 -6.60 -9.70
N PRO A 156 -4.27 -7.22 -8.65
CA PRO A 156 -4.84 -7.16 -7.31
C PRO A 156 -4.91 -5.74 -6.73
N GLN A 157 -3.88 -4.93 -6.95
CA GLN A 157 -3.84 -3.54 -6.48
C GLN A 157 -4.86 -2.68 -7.24
N VAL A 158 -4.88 -2.79 -8.58
CA VAL A 158 -5.81 -2.04 -9.43
C VAL A 158 -7.26 -2.37 -9.04
N ARG A 159 -7.62 -3.64 -8.89
CA ARG A 159 -8.95 -4.05 -8.45
C ARG A 159 -9.32 -3.56 -7.04
N LEU A 160 -8.34 -3.50 -6.13
CA LEU A 160 -8.56 -2.99 -4.78
C LEU A 160 -8.92 -1.51 -4.83
N VAL A 161 -8.11 -0.69 -5.50
CA VAL A 161 -8.31 0.76 -5.53
C VAL A 161 -9.54 1.17 -6.34
N GLN A 162 -9.93 0.41 -7.35
CA GLN A 162 -11.19 0.62 -8.07
C GLN A 162 -12.41 0.55 -7.15
N ARG A 163 -12.40 -0.31 -6.13
CA ARG A 163 -13.49 -0.38 -5.14
C ARG A 163 -13.59 0.86 -4.26
N PHE A 164 -12.52 1.63 -4.17
CA PHE A 164 -12.45 2.90 -3.44
C PHE A 164 -12.65 4.11 -4.34
N TYR A 165 -13.14 3.91 -5.59
CA TYR A 165 -13.27 5.00 -6.56
C TYR A 165 -12.03 5.89 -6.59
N ALA A 166 -10.86 5.24 -6.63
CA ALA A 166 -9.60 5.92 -6.54
C ALA A 166 -9.40 6.88 -7.71
N GLU A 167 -8.96 8.09 -7.39
CA GLU A 167 -8.64 9.14 -8.34
C GLU A 167 -7.13 9.22 -8.52
N LEU A 168 -6.68 9.26 -9.77
CA LEU A 168 -5.26 9.45 -10.08
C LEU A 168 -4.85 10.85 -9.61
N VAL A 169 -3.82 10.89 -8.75
CA VAL A 169 -3.17 12.14 -8.32
C VAL A 169 -2.01 12.46 -9.25
N GLU A 170 -1.11 11.49 -9.44
CA GLU A 170 0.05 11.61 -10.34
C GLU A 170 0.59 10.25 -10.76
N HIS A 171 1.30 10.21 -11.89
CA HIS A 171 2.20 9.13 -12.24
C HIS A 171 3.55 9.40 -11.59
N THR A 172 4.04 8.49 -10.75
CA THR A 172 5.28 8.72 -9.97
C THR A 172 6.50 8.13 -10.64
N SER A 173 6.36 6.97 -11.27
CA SER A 173 7.46 6.29 -11.95
C SER A 173 6.96 5.48 -13.12
N VAL A 174 7.83 5.28 -14.12
CA VAL A 174 7.66 4.32 -15.20
C VAL A 174 8.75 3.26 -15.13
N PHE A 175 8.45 2.09 -15.63
CA PHE A 175 9.37 0.94 -15.61
C PHE A 175 9.66 0.51 -17.04
N PRO A 176 10.85 0.84 -17.54
CA PRO A 176 11.25 0.44 -18.89
C PRO A 176 11.54 -1.06 -18.94
N SER A 177 11.01 -1.74 -19.95
CA SER A 177 11.31 -3.13 -20.26
C SER A 177 11.93 -3.27 -21.65
N MET A 178 12.80 -4.25 -21.81
CA MET A 178 13.33 -4.62 -23.11
C MET A 178 12.68 -5.96 -23.51
N GLN A 179 12.01 -5.98 -24.65
CA GLN A 179 11.57 -7.23 -25.25
C GLN A 179 12.81 -7.92 -25.85
N ILE A 180 13.21 -9.03 -25.25
CA ILE A 180 14.27 -9.92 -25.76
C ILE A 180 13.65 -10.87 -26.79
#